data_21d4b9780fc78ae707eb2162b86b292c
#
_entry.id   21d4b9780fc78ae707eb2162b86b292c
#
_cell.length_a   1.000
_cell.length_b   1.000
_cell.length_c   1.000
_cell.angle_alpha   90.00
_cell.angle_beta   90.00
_cell.angle_gamma   90.00
#
_symmetry.space_group_name_H-M   'P 1'
#
loop_
_entity.id
_entity.type
_entity.pdbx_description
1 polymer ?
#
loop_
_entity_poly.entity_id
_entity_poly.type
_entity_poly.pdbx_seq_one_letter_code
_entity_poly.pdbx_strand_id
1 'polypeptide(L)'
;FENNRIVSSRKPKAKAENEDYCTANGNVAYTIGNNLYVNEQAVTNEPEGIVCGQSVHRNEFGINKGTFWSPKGNLLAFYRMDESMVTQYPLVDITARVGEVNNVRYPMAGMTSHQVKVGIYNPATGKSIYLDTGDPTDRYFTNISWAPDEKSLYLIEVNRDQNHAKLCQYNA
;
A
#
# COMPACT_ATOMS: atom_id res chain seq x y z
N PHE A 1 8.99 -25.74 -4.38
CA PHE A 1 9.18 -27.19 -4.31
C PHE A 1 10.08 -27.64 -5.44
N GLU A 2 11.08 -28.44 -5.16
CA GLU A 2 11.90 -29.15 -6.15
C GLU A 2 11.87 -30.64 -5.84
N ASN A 3 11.61 -31.45 -6.82
CA ASN A 3 11.53 -32.92 -6.67
C ASN A 3 10.64 -33.38 -5.49
N ASN A 4 9.49 -32.73 -5.32
CA ASN A 4 8.53 -32.95 -4.23
C ASN A 4 9.09 -32.64 -2.82
N ARG A 5 10.16 -31.86 -2.71
CA ARG A 5 10.72 -31.42 -1.43
C ARG A 5 10.58 -29.91 -1.27
N ILE A 6 10.34 -29.47 -0.04
CA ILE A 6 10.39 -28.05 0.31
C ILE A 6 11.86 -27.64 0.36
N VAL A 7 12.29 -26.76 -0.54
CA VAL A 7 13.66 -26.23 -0.60
C VAL A 7 13.84 -24.97 0.24
N SER A 8 12.77 -24.20 0.39
CA SER A 8 12.74 -23.04 1.30
C SER A 8 11.30 -22.73 1.71
N SER A 9 11.14 -22.15 2.87
CA SER A 9 9.85 -21.63 3.34
C SER A 9 10.07 -20.31 4.06
N ARG A 10 9.15 -19.37 3.91
CA ARG A 10 9.10 -18.12 4.65
C ARG A 10 7.71 -17.96 5.25
N LYS A 11 7.67 -17.47 6.47
CA LYS A 11 6.41 -17.18 7.17
C LYS A 11 6.43 -15.73 7.62
N PRO A 12 5.32 -15.00 7.45
CA PRO A 12 5.16 -13.69 8.05
C PRO A 12 5.20 -13.80 9.60
N LYS A 13 5.43 -12.67 10.25
CA LYS A 13 5.34 -12.57 11.72
C LYS A 13 3.89 -12.81 12.18
N ALA A 14 3.72 -13.16 13.44
CA ALA A 14 2.40 -13.20 14.05
C ALA A 14 1.66 -11.85 13.88
N LYS A 15 0.35 -11.89 13.63
CA LYS A 15 -0.51 -10.73 13.31
C LYS A 15 -0.21 -10.06 11.96
N ALA A 16 0.47 -10.76 11.05
CA ALA A 16 0.63 -10.27 9.69
C ALA A 16 -0.72 -10.27 8.95
N GLU A 17 -0.94 -9.21 8.21
CA GLU A 17 -2.10 -9.00 7.33
C GLU A 17 -1.62 -8.54 5.95
N ASN A 18 -2.49 -8.56 4.94
CA ASN A 18 -2.20 -8.07 3.59
C ASN A 18 -0.95 -8.73 2.96
N GLU A 19 -0.82 -10.04 3.12
CA GLU A 19 0.31 -10.80 2.61
C GLU A 19 0.36 -10.79 1.07
N ASP A 20 1.53 -10.46 0.52
CA ASP A 20 1.81 -10.44 -0.92
C ASP A 20 3.12 -11.17 -1.20
N TYR A 21 3.02 -12.35 -1.80
CA TYR A 21 4.15 -13.24 -2.07
C TYR A 21 4.75 -12.97 -3.44
N CYS A 22 6.04 -12.69 -3.50
CA CYS A 22 6.77 -12.61 -4.75
C CYS A 22 7.04 -14.00 -5.31
N THR A 23 6.42 -14.34 -6.41
CA THR A 23 6.58 -15.65 -7.06
C THR A 23 7.97 -15.86 -7.66
N ALA A 24 8.70 -14.78 -7.98
CA ALA A 24 10.01 -14.86 -8.63
C ALA A 24 11.13 -15.30 -7.67
N ASN A 25 11.07 -14.87 -6.39
CA ASN A 25 12.15 -15.13 -5.42
C ASN A 25 11.67 -15.56 -4.03
N GLY A 26 10.35 -15.72 -3.85
CA GLY A 26 9.74 -16.16 -2.59
C GLY A 26 9.80 -15.12 -1.46
N ASN A 27 10.12 -13.85 -1.74
CA ASN A 27 9.97 -12.79 -0.76
C ASN A 27 8.49 -12.59 -0.41
N VAL A 28 8.20 -12.15 0.80
CA VAL A 28 6.85 -11.84 1.25
C VAL A 28 6.79 -10.42 1.81
N ALA A 29 5.86 -9.62 1.29
CA ALA A 29 5.47 -8.35 1.88
C ALA A 29 4.20 -8.56 2.70
N TYR A 30 4.06 -7.88 3.83
CA TYR A 30 2.89 -7.94 4.69
C TYR A 30 2.83 -6.72 5.60
N THR A 31 1.70 -6.50 6.23
CA THR A 31 1.54 -5.43 7.22
C THR A 31 1.37 -5.97 8.63
N ILE A 32 1.83 -5.21 9.62
CA ILE A 32 1.45 -5.37 11.03
C ILE A 32 0.96 -4.01 11.50
N GLY A 33 -0.31 -3.94 11.86
CA GLY A 33 -0.97 -2.66 12.04
C GLY A 33 -0.86 -1.85 10.74
N ASN A 34 -0.40 -0.61 10.82
CA ASN A 34 -0.31 0.29 9.68
C ASN A 34 1.09 0.33 9.02
N ASN A 35 2.00 -0.56 9.41
CA ASN A 35 3.36 -0.57 8.91
C ASN A 35 3.67 -1.76 8.01
N LEU A 36 4.47 -1.50 6.96
CA LEU A 36 4.90 -2.47 5.96
C LEU A 36 6.16 -3.21 6.41
N TYR A 37 6.17 -4.50 6.16
CA TYR A 37 7.30 -5.41 6.36
C TYR A 37 7.60 -6.18 5.09
N VAL A 38 8.87 -6.50 4.89
CA VAL A 38 9.33 -7.47 3.87
C VAL A 38 10.17 -8.53 4.55
N ASN A 39 9.76 -9.78 4.42
CA ASN A 39 10.30 -10.91 5.18
C ASN A 39 10.21 -10.61 6.70
N GLU A 40 11.36 -10.46 7.38
CA GLU A 40 11.39 -10.12 8.81
C GLU A 40 11.73 -8.65 9.09
N GLN A 41 12.01 -7.87 8.04
CA GLN A 41 12.47 -6.50 8.13
C GLN A 41 11.32 -5.51 8.04
N ALA A 42 11.27 -4.55 8.96
CA ALA A 42 10.38 -3.41 8.85
C ALA A 42 10.84 -2.49 7.71
N VAL A 43 9.94 -2.19 6.78
CA VAL A 43 10.16 -1.24 5.68
C VAL A 43 9.76 0.17 6.12
N THR A 44 8.71 0.26 6.92
CA THR A 44 8.20 1.52 7.47
C THR A 44 8.06 1.45 8.98
N ASN A 45 8.12 2.61 9.62
CA ASN A 45 7.85 2.81 11.03
C ASN A 45 7.17 4.18 11.21
N GLU A 46 5.92 4.23 10.79
CA GLU A 46 5.13 5.44 10.73
C GLU A 46 4.20 5.58 11.95
N PRO A 47 3.88 6.80 12.35
CA PRO A 47 2.96 7.04 13.46
C PRO A 47 1.50 6.69 13.09
N GLU A 48 0.63 6.76 14.08
CA GLU A 48 -0.82 6.65 13.87
C GLU A 48 -1.32 7.68 12.86
N GLY A 49 -2.25 7.24 11.99
CA GLY A 49 -2.80 8.05 10.90
C GLY A 49 -2.01 7.94 9.59
N ILE A 50 -0.88 7.22 9.59
CA ILE A 50 -0.16 6.85 8.37
C ILE A 50 -0.29 5.35 8.15
N VAL A 51 -0.72 4.96 6.96
CA VAL A 51 -0.95 3.57 6.59
C VAL A 51 -0.06 3.20 5.40
N CYS A 52 0.72 2.14 5.52
CA CYS A 52 1.65 1.69 4.50
C CYS A 52 1.36 0.25 4.05
N GLY A 53 1.47 -0.01 2.74
CA GLY A 53 1.33 -1.36 2.19
C GLY A 53 -0.09 -1.91 2.17
N GLN A 54 -1.09 -1.07 2.39
CA GLN A 54 -2.51 -1.42 2.31
C GLN A 54 -3.19 -0.74 1.13
N SER A 55 -4.38 -1.22 0.75
CA SER A 55 -5.19 -0.58 -0.27
C SER A 55 -5.54 0.85 0.13
N VAL A 56 -5.68 1.72 -0.86
CA VAL A 56 -5.97 3.14 -0.69
C VAL A 56 -7.26 3.52 -1.42
N HIS A 57 -7.67 4.78 -1.32
CA HIS A 57 -8.80 5.34 -2.05
C HIS A 57 -10.10 4.53 -1.90
N ARG A 58 -10.31 3.93 -0.71
CA ARG A 58 -11.51 3.12 -0.40
C ARG A 58 -11.74 1.96 -1.37
N ASN A 59 -10.66 1.38 -1.89
CA ASN A 59 -10.69 0.29 -2.88
C ASN A 59 -11.35 0.68 -4.22
N GLU A 60 -11.47 1.97 -4.50
CA GLU A 60 -11.95 2.46 -5.80
C GLU A 60 -10.93 2.17 -6.91
N PHE A 61 -11.34 2.30 -8.15
CA PHE A 61 -10.50 2.09 -9.34
C PHE A 61 -9.87 0.69 -9.43
N GLY A 62 -10.47 -0.32 -8.79
CA GLY A 62 -9.94 -1.69 -8.76
C GLY A 62 -8.74 -1.88 -7.83
N ILE A 63 -8.44 -0.92 -6.94
CA ILE A 63 -7.38 -1.03 -5.95
C ILE A 63 -7.82 -2.01 -4.86
N ASN A 64 -7.17 -3.18 -4.79
CA ASN A 64 -7.48 -4.23 -3.81
C ASN A 64 -6.29 -4.63 -2.95
N LYS A 65 -5.10 -4.05 -3.19
CA LYS A 65 -3.88 -4.26 -2.41
C LYS A 65 -3.01 -3.02 -2.40
N GLY A 66 -2.03 -2.98 -1.51
CA GLY A 66 -1.14 -1.83 -1.33
C GLY A 66 0.33 -2.11 -1.64
N THR A 67 0.67 -3.30 -2.17
CA THR A 67 2.03 -3.71 -2.51
C THR A 67 2.09 -4.32 -3.89
N PHE A 68 3.19 -4.07 -4.63
CA PHE A 68 3.34 -4.48 -6.03
C PHE A 68 4.78 -4.88 -6.29
N TRP A 69 5.04 -6.20 -6.30
CA TRP A 69 6.37 -6.72 -6.62
C TRP A 69 6.74 -6.47 -8.07
N SER A 70 7.99 -6.12 -8.31
CA SER A 70 8.55 -6.10 -9.65
C SER A 70 8.68 -7.52 -10.23
N PRO A 71 8.72 -7.70 -11.55
CA PRO A 71 8.65 -9.03 -12.18
C PRO A 71 9.69 -10.05 -11.70
N LYS A 72 10.89 -9.59 -11.33
CA LYS A 72 11.97 -10.44 -10.80
C LYS A 72 12.05 -10.39 -9.26
N GLY A 73 11.23 -9.54 -8.63
CA GLY A 73 11.20 -9.35 -7.18
C GLY A 73 12.36 -8.55 -6.61
N ASN A 74 13.09 -7.80 -7.44
CA ASN A 74 14.18 -6.95 -6.99
C ASN A 74 13.71 -5.69 -6.28
N LEU A 75 12.48 -5.23 -6.60
CA LEU A 75 11.88 -4.02 -6.07
C LEU A 75 10.43 -4.28 -5.63
N LEU A 76 9.96 -3.50 -4.67
CA LEU A 76 8.59 -3.51 -4.20
C LEU A 76 8.03 -2.09 -4.23
N ALA A 77 7.03 -1.83 -5.09
CA ALA A 77 6.26 -0.60 -4.98
C ALA A 77 5.17 -0.76 -3.91
N PHE A 78 4.89 0.32 -3.17
CA PHE A 78 3.88 0.29 -2.13
C PHE A 78 3.20 1.65 -1.95
N TYR A 79 1.97 1.64 -1.48
CA TYR A 79 1.27 2.84 -1.08
C TYR A 79 1.65 3.25 0.35
N ARG A 80 1.81 4.57 0.54
CA ARG A 80 1.82 5.25 1.83
C ARG A 80 0.68 6.27 1.84
N MET A 81 -0.29 6.05 2.68
CA MET A 81 -1.46 6.90 2.84
C MET A 81 -1.37 7.68 4.14
N ASP A 82 -1.42 8.99 4.04
CA ASP A 82 -1.61 9.88 5.19
C ASP A 82 -3.11 10.20 5.32
N GLU A 83 -3.71 9.74 6.38
CA GLU A 83 -5.09 10.02 6.76
C GLU A 83 -5.19 10.74 8.11
N SER A 84 -4.07 11.29 8.61
CA SER A 84 -4.02 11.97 9.90
C SER A 84 -4.98 13.17 9.98
N MET A 85 -5.20 13.84 8.84
CA MET A 85 -6.10 14.97 8.71
C MET A 85 -7.56 14.58 8.43
N VAL A 86 -7.83 13.30 8.18
CA VAL A 86 -9.19 12.84 7.85
C VAL A 86 -10.06 12.77 9.10
N THR A 87 -11.25 13.31 9.01
CA THR A 87 -12.22 13.30 10.11
C THR A 87 -12.57 11.87 10.53
N GLN A 88 -12.62 11.66 11.84
CA GLN A 88 -13.12 10.41 12.42
C GLN A 88 -14.65 10.37 12.34
N TYR A 89 -15.17 9.30 11.78
CA TYR A 89 -16.60 9.01 11.71
C TYR A 89 -16.95 7.90 12.70
N PRO A 90 -17.92 8.12 13.61
CA PRO A 90 -18.30 7.13 14.61
C PRO A 90 -19.16 6.03 13.98
N LEU A 91 -18.70 4.79 14.07
CA LEU A 91 -19.50 3.61 13.81
C LEU A 91 -19.93 2.98 15.13
N VAL A 92 -21.21 2.71 15.27
CA VAL A 92 -21.74 2.05 16.48
C VAL A 92 -21.81 0.55 16.24
N ASP A 93 -21.06 -0.22 17.03
CA ASP A 93 -21.19 -1.67 17.07
C ASP A 93 -22.39 -2.03 17.95
N ILE A 94 -23.48 -2.44 17.31
CA ILE A 94 -24.71 -2.86 17.97
C ILE A 94 -24.71 -4.36 18.33
N THR A 95 -23.69 -5.11 17.96
CA THR A 95 -23.56 -6.53 18.31
C THR A 95 -22.95 -6.72 19.69
N ALA A 96 -22.23 -5.73 20.20
CA ALA A 96 -21.78 -5.69 21.59
C ALA A 96 -22.95 -5.60 22.55
N ARG A 97 -22.82 -6.20 23.75
CA ARG A 97 -23.88 -6.20 24.78
C ARG A 97 -24.28 -4.78 25.19
N VAL A 98 -23.33 -3.87 25.23
CA VAL A 98 -23.53 -2.43 25.36
C VAL A 98 -22.93 -1.83 24.10
N GLY A 99 -23.68 -1.01 23.36
CA GLY A 99 -23.22 -0.43 22.12
C GLY A 99 -21.87 0.27 22.31
N GLU A 100 -20.90 -0.08 21.47
CA GLU A 100 -19.55 0.50 21.46
C GLU A 100 -19.36 1.40 20.24
N VAL A 101 -18.63 2.49 20.41
CA VAL A 101 -18.32 3.40 19.31
C VAL A 101 -16.93 3.10 18.78
N ASN A 102 -16.85 2.68 17.50
CA ASN A 102 -15.63 2.49 16.76
C ASN A 102 -15.46 3.65 15.77
N ASN A 103 -14.46 4.50 16.00
CA ASN A 103 -14.17 5.60 15.10
C ASN A 103 -13.32 5.11 13.91
N VAL A 104 -13.76 5.45 12.71
CA VAL A 104 -13.00 5.21 11.47
C VAL A 104 -12.71 6.53 10.78
N ARG A 105 -11.55 6.66 10.17
CA ARG A 105 -11.23 7.84 9.36
C ARG A 105 -12.00 7.76 8.03
N TYR A 106 -12.94 8.67 7.85
CA TYR A 106 -13.80 8.69 6.66
C TYR A 106 -14.01 10.13 6.17
N PRO A 107 -13.51 10.47 4.97
CA PRO A 107 -13.73 11.79 4.40
C PRO A 107 -15.16 11.88 3.87
N MET A 108 -16.05 12.55 4.58
CA MET A 108 -17.39 12.84 4.06
C MET A 108 -17.32 13.86 2.93
N ALA A 109 -18.41 13.99 2.16
CA ALA A 109 -18.50 14.92 1.04
C ALA A 109 -18.11 16.36 1.45
N GLY A 110 -17.22 16.98 0.68
CA GLY A 110 -16.69 18.31 0.94
C GLY A 110 -15.64 18.42 2.04
N MET A 111 -15.27 17.31 2.70
CA MET A 111 -14.23 17.29 3.74
C MET A 111 -12.87 16.89 3.18
N THR A 112 -11.82 17.22 3.93
CA THR A 112 -10.44 16.86 3.60
C THR A 112 -10.28 15.35 3.50
N SER A 113 -9.71 14.90 2.38
CA SER A 113 -9.41 13.49 2.11
C SER A 113 -7.97 13.16 2.50
N HIS A 114 -7.67 11.86 2.52
CA HIS A 114 -6.32 11.35 2.70
C HIS A 114 -5.41 11.73 1.52
N GLN A 115 -4.11 11.72 1.77
CA GLN A 115 -3.08 11.97 0.77
C GLN A 115 -2.23 10.71 0.59
N VAL A 116 -1.98 10.33 -0.67
CA VAL A 116 -1.25 9.10 -1.00
C VAL A 116 0.07 9.43 -1.67
N LYS A 117 1.12 8.69 -1.29
CA LYS A 117 2.41 8.63 -1.99
C LYS A 117 2.69 7.19 -2.40
N VAL A 118 3.48 7.05 -3.44
CA VAL A 118 3.99 5.75 -3.88
C VAL A 118 5.46 5.64 -3.53
N GLY A 119 5.82 4.62 -2.76
CA GLY A 119 7.20 4.29 -2.41
C GLY A 119 7.72 3.12 -3.22
N ILE A 120 9.03 3.05 -3.40
CA ILE A 120 9.75 1.89 -3.95
C ILE A 120 10.77 1.44 -2.91
N TYR A 121 10.68 0.20 -2.49
CA TYR A 121 11.60 -0.44 -1.57
C TYR A 121 12.50 -1.41 -2.31
N ASN A 122 13.80 -1.38 -1.99
CA ASN A 122 14.79 -2.34 -2.50
C ASN A 122 15.20 -3.30 -1.39
N PRO A 123 14.77 -4.58 -1.44
CA PRO A 123 15.08 -5.57 -0.40
C PRO A 123 16.57 -5.88 -0.24
N ALA A 124 17.37 -5.71 -1.30
CA ALA A 124 18.81 -5.98 -1.25
C ALA A 124 19.58 -4.91 -0.47
N THR A 125 19.11 -3.65 -0.50
CA THR A 125 19.76 -2.53 0.20
C THR A 125 19.05 -2.11 1.47
N GLY A 126 17.80 -2.54 1.67
CA GLY A 126 16.95 -2.13 2.78
C GLY A 126 16.49 -0.67 2.71
N LYS A 127 16.59 -0.03 1.54
CA LYS A 127 16.26 1.39 1.36
C LYS A 127 14.95 1.57 0.61
N SER A 128 14.22 2.62 0.98
CA SER A 128 13.03 3.09 0.29
C SER A 128 13.25 4.48 -0.30
N ILE A 129 12.64 4.74 -1.45
CA ILE A 129 12.49 6.07 -2.03
C ILE A 129 11.00 6.33 -2.26
N TYR A 130 10.59 7.58 -2.31
CA TYR A 130 9.24 7.97 -2.70
C TYR A 130 9.28 8.67 -4.05
N LEU A 131 8.31 8.36 -4.90
CA LEU A 131 8.17 9.03 -6.19
C LEU A 131 7.82 10.51 -5.97
N ASP A 132 8.43 11.38 -6.76
CA ASP A 132 8.05 12.79 -6.82
C ASP A 132 6.80 12.92 -7.72
N THR A 133 5.65 12.81 -7.10
CA THR A 133 4.34 12.97 -7.76
C THR A 133 3.79 14.38 -7.66
N GLY A 134 4.53 15.31 -7.04
CA GLY A 134 4.06 16.66 -6.72
C GLY A 134 3.06 16.68 -5.55
N ASP A 135 2.16 17.66 -5.54
CA ASP A 135 1.13 17.81 -4.48
C ASP A 135 0.16 16.63 -4.49
N PRO A 136 0.06 15.84 -3.40
CA PRO A 136 -0.83 14.68 -3.33
C PRO A 136 -2.30 15.03 -3.04
N THR A 137 -2.64 16.31 -2.90
CA THR A 137 -3.99 16.79 -2.57
C THR A 137 -4.95 16.54 -3.73
N ASP A 138 -6.14 16.04 -3.41
CA ASP A 138 -7.26 15.87 -4.35
C ASP A 138 -6.92 15.05 -5.62
N ARG A 139 -6.11 13.99 -5.43
CA ARG A 139 -5.73 13.06 -6.49
C ARG A 139 -5.81 11.61 -6.02
N TYR A 140 -5.98 10.74 -7.00
CA TYR A 140 -5.94 9.30 -6.84
C TYR A 140 -4.79 8.71 -7.64
N PHE A 141 -4.06 7.76 -7.06
CA PHE A 141 -3.00 6.99 -7.73
C PHE A 141 -3.46 5.54 -7.85
N THR A 142 -3.61 5.07 -9.09
CA THR A 142 -4.15 3.74 -9.37
C THR A 142 -3.34 3.02 -10.44
N ASN A 143 -3.66 1.76 -10.71
CA ASN A 143 -3.08 0.94 -11.79
C ASN A 143 -1.54 0.88 -11.75
N ILE A 144 -0.94 0.72 -10.56
CA ILE A 144 0.50 0.54 -10.44
C ILE A 144 0.94 -0.70 -11.20
N SER A 145 1.90 -0.52 -12.12
CA SER A 145 2.44 -1.59 -12.95
C SER A 145 3.93 -1.39 -13.22
N TRP A 146 4.70 -2.46 -13.14
CA TRP A 146 6.13 -2.46 -13.45
C TRP A 146 6.39 -2.72 -14.93
N ALA A 147 7.41 -2.04 -15.50
CA ALA A 147 7.99 -2.46 -16.74
C ALA A 147 8.64 -3.85 -16.60
N PRO A 148 8.67 -4.69 -17.66
CA PRO A 148 9.28 -6.02 -17.59
C PRO A 148 10.76 -6.03 -17.23
N ASP A 149 11.47 -4.94 -17.53
CA ASP A 149 12.90 -4.76 -17.22
C ASP A 149 13.16 -4.18 -15.81
N GLU A 150 12.08 -3.86 -15.04
CA GLU A 150 12.08 -3.28 -13.70
C GLU A 150 12.68 -1.87 -13.60
N LYS A 151 12.94 -1.19 -14.74
CA LYS A 151 13.52 0.14 -14.73
C LYS A 151 12.50 1.26 -14.62
N SER A 152 11.23 0.94 -14.86
CA SER A 152 10.16 1.92 -14.82
C SER A 152 8.95 1.38 -14.08
N LEU A 153 8.31 2.29 -13.35
CA LEU A 153 7.02 2.09 -12.74
C LEU A 153 6.00 2.99 -13.43
N TYR A 154 4.87 2.42 -13.79
CA TYR A 154 3.74 3.13 -14.36
C TYR A 154 2.61 3.23 -13.34
N LEU A 155 1.91 4.33 -13.34
CA LEU A 155 0.68 4.52 -12.59
C LEU A 155 -0.26 5.47 -13.33
N ILE A 156 -1.54 5.40 -13.01
CA ILE A 156 -2.53 6.35 -13.48
C ILE A 156 -2.85 7.30 -12.34
N GLU A 157 -2.71 8.58 -12.61
CA GLU A 157 -3.19 9.67 -11.76
C GLU A 157 -4.58 10.08 -12.22
N VAL A 158 -5.54 10.15 -11.29
CA VAL A 158 -6.91 10.61 -11.56
C VAL A 158 -7.19 11.81 -10.64
N ASN A 159 -7.79 12.87 -11.18
CA ASN A 159 -8.19 14.03 -10.38
C ASN A 159 -9.41 13.72 -9.51
N ARG A 160 -9.67 14.56 -8.50
CA ARG A 160 -10.78 14.38 -7.54
C ARG A 160 -12.15 14.31 -8.21
N ASP A 161 -12.36 15.09 -9.26
CA ASP A 161 -13.63 15.11 -10.04
C ASP A 161 -13.79 13.85 -10.91
N GLN A 162 -12.77 12.99 -10.98
CA GLN A 162 -12.77 11.72 -11.73
C GLN A 162 -13.10 11.86 -13.23
N ASN A 163 -12.80 13.02 -13.81
CA ASN A 163 -13.04 13.32 -15.22
C ASN A 163 -11.75 13.50 -16.03
N HIS A 164 -10.59 13.38 -15.40
CA HIS A 164 -9.28 13.45 -16.05
C HIS A 164 -8.34 12.39 -15.49
N ALA A 165 -7.75 11.58 -16.37
CA ALA A 165 -6.77 10.58 -16.05
C ALA A 165 -5.47 10.81 -16.83
N LYS A 166 -4.33 10.61 -16.16
CA LYS A 166 -3.00 10.77 -16.74
C LYS A 166 -2.16 9.54 -16.46
N LEU A 167 -1.64 8.91 -17.52
CA LEU A 167 -0.63 7.85 -17.38
C LEU A 167 0.73 8.49 -17.11
N CYS A 168 1.36 8.10 -16.01
CA CYS A 168 2.67 8.56 -15.59
C CYS A 168 3.67 7.41 -15.59
N GLN A 169 4.90 7.70 -16.00
CA GLN A 169 6.04 6.80 -15.93
C GLN A 169 7.11 7.41 -15.03
N TYR A 170 7.63 6.61 -14.12
CA TYR A 170 8.72 6.96 -13.22
C TYR A 170 9.89 6.01 -13.38
N ASN A 171 11.10 6.52 -13.33
CA ASN A 171 12.31 5.69 -13.23
C ASN A 171 12.39 5.10 -11.81
N ALA A 172 12.71 3.81 -11.73
CA ALA A 172 12.82 3.06 -10.49
C ALA A 172 14.28 2.98 -9.98
#